data_4ae310900cdcf1a588f1db84ff6df766
#
_entry.id   4ae310900cdcf1a588f1db84ff6df766
#
_cell.length_a   1.000
_cell.length_b   1.000
_cell.length_c   1.000
_cell.angle_alpha   90.00
_cell.angle_beta   90.00
_cell.angle_gamma   90.00
#
_symmetry.space_group_name_H-M   'P 1'
#
loop_
_entity.id
_entity.type
_entity.pdbx_description
1 polymer ?
#
loop_
_entity_poly.entity_id
_entity_poly.type
_entity_poly.pdbx_seq_one_letter_code
_entity_poly.pdbx_strand_id
1 'polypeptide(L)'
;MKYTILIILFFLVISFRPWNFFTKEIQVEKDSIPEDTLAVAVHDLFTNEYSDLIETKRLDQTIERFMDQWKIKGASLAIMKDGKLIYSKGYGYADEENEVKTDVNHIFRIASVSKLITAAGIMKLVENGTLSLDDKVFGEEGILNDTTLYAPVKDKRMNHITVENLLRHQGGFTNRAGDPMFCPIDIAEKMNVPAPADLNTIIKFVLSRRLGFTPGTSTCYSNVGYGILSKVIEKISGKN
;
A
#
# COMPACT_ATOMS: atom_id res chain seq x y z
N MET A 1 6.11 22.32 -21.38
CA MET A 1 6.65 22.52 -20.01
C MET A 1 6.72 21.15 -19.35
N LYS A 2 7.92 20.66 -19.04
CA LYS A 2 8.13 19.33 -18.43
C LYS A 2 8.10 19.51 -16.92
N TYR A 3 7.11 18.90 -16.26
CA TYR A 3 7.08 18.84 -14.80
C TYR A 3 7.77 17.55 -14.35
N THR A 4 8.95 17.69 -13.77
CA THR A 4 9.65 16.60 -13.08
C THR A 4 9.16 16.58 -11.63
N ILE A 5 8.34 15.60 -11.28
CA ILE A 5 7.93 15.38 -9.88
C ILE A 5 9.04 14.57 -9.23
N LEU A 6 9.83 15.21 -8.38
CA LEU A 6 10.82 14.59 -7.52
C LEU A 6 10.12 14.13 -6.23
N ILE A 7 9.88 12.82 -6.10
CA ILE A 7 9.39 12.23 -4.85
C ILE A 7 10.61 11.90 -3.99
N ILE A 8 10.86 12.71 -2.96
CA ILE A 8 11.89 12.42 -1.95
C ILE A 8 11.21 11.66 -0.82
N LEU A 9 11.52 10.36 -0.71
CA LEU A 9 11.17 9.53 0.44
C LEU A 9 12.22 9.75 1.54
N PHE A 10 11.87 10.48 2.60
CA PHE A 10 12.68 10.57 3.80
C PHE A 10 12.42 9.32 4.66
N PHE A 11 13.39 8.41 4.71
CA PHE A 11 13.46 7.39 5.74
C PHE A 11 14.14 7.99 6.99
N LEU A 12 13.36 8.26 8.01
CA LEU A 12 13.91 8.58 9.33
C LEU A 12 14.29 7.26 10.01
N VAL A 13 15.58 6.90 9.96
CA VAL A 13 16.11 5.79 10.73
C VAL A 13 16.29 6.27 12.17
N ILE A 14 15.34 5.95 13.03
CA ILE A 14 15.51 6.11 14.48
C ILE A 14 16.15 4.81 14.98
N SER A 15 17.41 4.91 15.44
CA SER A 15 18.11 3.81 16.09
C SER A 15 17.44 3.51 17.44
N PHE A 16 16.70 2.41 17.50
CA PHE A 16 16.18 1.88 18.75
C PHE A 16 17.25 1.09 19.50
N ARG A 17 17.56 1.50 20.73
CA ARG A 17 18.23 0.63 21.71
C ARG A 17 17.27 -0.49 22.12
N PRO A 18 17.71 -1.74 22.32
CA PRO A 18 16.84 -2.82 22.74
C PRO A 18 16.35 -2.55 24.17
N TRP A 19 15.06 -2.34 24.29
CA TRP A 19 14.37 -2.30 25.57
C TRP A 19 13.83 -3.71 25.85
N ASN A 20 14.38 -4.35 26.88
CA ASN A 20 13.88 -5.64 27.35
C ASN A 20 12.46 -5.46 27.89
N PHE A 21 11.46 -5.97 27.16
CA PHE A 21 10.13 -6.12 27.69
C PHE A 21 9.93 -7.52 28.25
N PHE A 22 9.60 -7.57 29.52
CA PHE A 22 9.04 -8.73 30.20
C PHE A 22 7.80 -9.20 29.48
N THR A 23 7.77 -10.47 29.08
CA THR A 23 6.60 -11.16 28.61
C THR A 23 5.63 -11.35 29.77
N LYS A 24 4.60 -10.55 29.85
CA LYS A 24 3.40 -10.82 30.62
C LYS A 24 2.33 -11.21 29.61
N GLU A 25 1.96 -12.49 29.61
CA GLU A 25 0.81 -12.98 28.84
C GLU A 25 -0.44 -12.20 29.28
N ILE A 26 -0.95 -11.36 28.39
CA ILE A 26 -2.27 -10.75 28.55
C ILE A 26 -3.25 -11.75 27.90
N GLN A 27 -3.97 -12.46 28.72
CA GLN A 27 -5.17 -13.19 28.29
C GLN A 27 -6.19 -12.13 27.85
N VAL A 28 -6.39 -11.99 26.56
CA VAL A 28 -7.48 -11.19 25.98
C VAL A 28 -8.72 -12.06 26.05
N GLU A 29 -9.58 -11.76 27.00
CA GLU A 29 -10.93 -12.29 27.08
C GLU A 29 -11.69 -11.90 25.81
N LYS A 30 -12.20 -12.89 25.10
CA LYS A 30 -12.85 -12.78 23.80
C LYS A 30 -14.29 -12.34 24.01
N ASP A 31 -14.51 -11.14 24.51
CA ASP A 31 -15.82 -10.51 24.47
C ASP A 31 -16.04 -9.90 23.09
N SER A 32 -16.99 -10.46 22.38
CA SER A 32 -17.45 -9.97 21.09
C SER A 32 -18.01 -8.56 21.23
N ILE A 33 -17.23 -7.56 20.81
CA ILE A 33 -17.71 -6.19 20.65
C ILE A 33 -18.72 -6.23 19.50
N PRO A 34 -19.98 -5.81 19.69
CA PRO A 34 -20.95 -5.77 18.60
C PRO A 34 -20.45 -4.85 17.48
N GLU A 35 -20.55 -5.30 16.24
CA GLU A 35 -20.10 -4.59 15.03
C GLU A 35 -20.71 -3.19 14.87
N ASP A 36 -21.93 -2.98 15.39
CA ASP A 36 -22.63 -1.69 15.37
C ASP A 36 -22.05 -0.64 16.32
N THR A 37 -21.29 -1.04 17.36
CA THR A 37 -20.72 -0.08 18.32
C THR A 37 -19.43 0.57 17.78
N LEU A 38 -18.74 -0.10 16.85
CA LEU A 38 -17.55 0.44 16.19
C LEU A 38 -17.88 1.55 15.18
N ALA A 39 -19.02 1.44 14.48
CA ALA A 39 -19.43 2.41 13.47
C ALA A 39 -19.84 3.77 14.10
N VAL A 40 -20.46 3.77 15.29
CA VAL A 40 -20.88 5.01 15.97
C VAL A 40 -19.70 5.72 16.64
N ALA A 41 -18.73 4.97 17.19
CA ALA A 41 -17.55 5.55 17.85
C ALA A 41 -16.56 6.20 16.87
N VAL A 42 -16.56 5.80 15.60
CA VAL A 42 -15.65 6.34 14.58
C VAL A 42 -16.11 7.71 14.07
N HIS A 43 -17.42 7.97 14.03
CA HIS A 43 -17.96 9.23 13.48
C HIS A 43 -17.72 10.45 14.38
N ASP A 44 -17.69 10.28 15.70
CA ASP A 44 -17.46 11.38 16.67
C ASP A 44 -15.96 11.69 16.89
N LEU A 45 -15.06 10.80 16.47
CA LEU A 45 -13.62 10.94 16.69
C LEU A 45 -12.89 11.73 15.59
N PHE A 46 -13.57 12.02 14.45
CA PHE A 46 -12.96 12.67 13.29
C PHE A 46 -13.36 14.13 13.10
N THR A 47 -13.56 14.86 14.20
CA THR A 47 -13.79 16.31 14.12
C THR A 47 -12.48 17.07 14.30
N ASN A 48 -12.34 18.22 13.64
CA ASN A 48 -11.23 19.17 13.87
C ASN A 48 -11.23 19.75 15.30
N GLU A 49 -12.21 19.44 16.13
CA GLU A 49 -12.36 19.93 17.50
C GLU A 49 -11.25 19.51 18.46
N TYR A 50 -10.61 18.34 18.20
CA TYR A 50 -9.47 17.88 18.99
C TYR A 50 -8.15 18.61 18.69
N SER A 51 -8.17 19.59 17.82
CA SER A 51 -6.96 20.16 17.23
C SER A 51 -6.62 21.58 17.70
N ASP A 52 -7.49 22.21 18.47
CA ASP A 52 -7.25 23.58 18.97
C ASP A 52 -6.70 23.60 20.41
N LEU A 53 -6.13 22.49 20.86
CA LEU A 53 -5.44 22.42 22.14
C LEU A 53 -4.21 23.34 22.11
N ILE A 54 -4.06 24.18 23.15
CA ILE A 54 -2.93 25.12 23.28
C ILE A 54 -1.59 24.37 23.21
N GLU A 55 -1.54 23.14 23.70
CA GLU A 55 -0.37 22.28 23.70
C GLU A 55 0.07 21.86 22.28
N THR A 56 -0.84 21.87 21.31
CA THR A 56 -0.55 21.50 19.91
C THR A 56 -0.10 22.67 19.06
N LYS A 57 -0.15 23.90 19.55
CA LYS A 57 0.20 25.12 18.79
C LYS A 57 1.60 25.05 18.16
N ARG A 58 2.58 24.49 18.88
CA ARG A 58 3.94 24.30 18.33
C ARG A 58 3.97 23.26 17.20
N LEU A 59 3.14 22.23 17.30
CA LEU A 59 2.99 21.22 16.26
C LEU A 59 2.37 21.84 15.01
N ASP A 60 1.26 22.58 15.18
CA ASP A 60 0.58 23.28 14.09
C ASP A 60 1.55 24.20 13.32
N GLN A 61 2.27 25.06 14.03
CA GLN A 61 3.28 25.94 13.43
C GLN A 61 4.39 25.18 12.69
N THR A 62 4.70 23.97 13.14
CA THR A 62 5.72 23.13 12.48
C THR A 62 5.18 22.55 11.20
N ILE A 63 3.94 22.06 11.19
CA ILE A 63 3.26 21.53 10.00
C ILE A 63 3.05 22.64 8.97
N GLU A 64 2.53 23.80 9.39
CA GLU A 64 2.30 24.94 8.50
C GLU A 64 3.60 25.40 7.83
N ARG A 65 4.68 25.56 8.58
CA ARG A 65 6.01 25.90 8.00
C ARG A 65 6.52 24.84 7.01
N PHE A 66 6.29 23.57 7.31
CA PHE A 66 6.64 22.48 6.40
C PHE A 66 5.82 22.56 5.11
N MET A 67 4.51 22.80 5.23
CA MET A 67 3.63 22.94 4.08
C MET A 67 4.02 24.15 3.22
N ASP A 68 4.34 25.30 3.83
CA ASP A 68 4.80 26.49 3.12
C ASP A 68 6.11 26.26 2.39
N GLN A 69 7.07 25.61 3.05
CA GLN A 69 8.38 25.30 2.46
C GLN A 69 8.24 24.41 1.22
N TRP A 70 7.35 23.41 1.27
CA TRP A 70 7.16 22.44 0.18
C TRP A 70 5.97 22.75 -0.73
N LYS A 71 5.30 23.89 -0.52
CA LYS A 71 4.11 24.32 -1.26
C LYS A 71 3.01 23.24 -1.28
N ILE A 72 2.79 22.60 -0.14
CA ILE A 72 1.74 21.61 0.05
C ILE A 72 0.43 22.36 0.27
N LYS A 73 -0.58 22.09 -0.56
CA LYS A 73 -1.86 22.81 -0.51
C LYS A 73 -2.76 22.33 0.62
N GLY A 74 -2.80 21.04 0.87
CA GLY A 74 -3.63 20.45 1.93
C GLY A 74 -2.95 19.24 2.55
N ALA A 75 -3.14 19.05 3.86
CA ALA A 75 -2.62 17.94 4.61
C ALA A 75 -3.60 17.51 5.71
N SER A 76 -3.54 16.25 6.12
CA SER A 76 -4.23 15.74 7.30
C SER A 76 -3.23 15.01 8.18
N LEU A 77 -3.30 15.27 9.49
CA LEU A 77 -2.45 14.64 10.49
C LEU A 77 -3.30 13.92 11.52
N ALA A 78 -2.92 12.71 11.86
CA ALA A 78 -3.48 11.96 12.98
C ALA A 78 -2.34 11.43 13.85
N ILE A 79 -2.49 11.55 15.17
CA ILE A 79 -1.53 11.02 16.15
C ILE A 79 -2.26 10.05 17.06
N MET A 80 -1.70 8.83 17.14
CA MET A 80 -2.18 7.80 18.06
C MET A 80 -1.16 7.59 19.18
N LYS A 81 -1.67 7.39 20.41
CA LYS A 81 -0.86 7.00 21.57
C LYS A 81 -1.64 5.94 22.36
N ASP A 82 -0.95 4.85 22.71
CA ASP A 82 -1.53 3.75 23.50
C ASP A 82 -2.85 3.22 22.91
N GLY A 83 -2.91 3.08 21.56
CA GLY A 83 -4.07 2.60 20.82
C GLY A 83 -5.23 3.61 20.71
N LYS A 84 -5.06 4.85 21.19
CA LYS A 84 -6.09 5.89 21.14
C LYS A 84 -5.67 7.02 20.19
N LEU A 85 -6.61 7.51 19.39
CA LEU A 85 -6.44 8.73 18.62
C LEU A 85 -6.44 9.92 19.60
N ILE A 86 -5.33 10.66 19.70
CA ILE A 86 -5.16 11.78 20.61
C ILE A 86 -5.11 13.12 19.90
N TYR A 87 -4.97 13.11 18.58
CA TYR A 87 -4.92 14.32 17.78
C TYR A 87 -5.33 14.01 16.34
N SER A 88 -6.17 14.85 15.75
CA SER A 88 -6.52 14.78 14.33
C SER A 88 -6.83 16.19 13.83
N LYS A 89 -6.20 16.61 12.71
CA LYS A 89 -6.39 17.94 12.12
C LYS A 89 -6.14 17.94 10.62
N GLY A 90 -6.99 18.69 9.90
CA GLY A 90 -6.77 19.10 8.51
C GLY A 90 -6.07 20.47 8.47
N TYR A 91 -5.17 20.66 7.49
CA TYR A 91 -4.41 21.88 7.25
C TYR A 91 -4.54 22.31 5.80
N GLY A 92 -4.57 23.61 5.53
CA GLY A 92 -4.64 24.16 4.18
C GLY A 92 -5.94 23.88 3.48
N TYR A 93 -5.88 23.67 2.16
CA TYR A 93 -7.04 23.55 1.30
C TYR A 93 -7.06 22.20 0.57
N ALA A 94 -8.22 21.55 0.52
CA ALA A 94 -8.49 20.42 -0.36
C ALA A 94 -8.73 20.90 -1.80
N ASP A 95 -9.36 22.07 -1.93
CA ASP A 95 -9.57 22.79 -3.18
C ASP A 95 -9.37 24.29 -2.92
N GLU A 96 -8.24 24.81 -3.40
CA GLU A 96 -7.86 26.22 -3.17
C GLU A 96 -8.70 27.19 -4.01
N GLU A 97 -9.12 26.76 -5.22
CA GLU A 97 -9.91 27.60 -6.12
C GLU A 97 -11.31 27.85 -5.59
N ASN A 98 -11.90 26.85 -4.93
CA ASN A 98 -13.23 26.91 -4.33
C ASN A 98 -13.20 27.19 -2.81
N GLU A 99 -12.03 27.52 -2.26
CA GLU A 99 -11.82 27.83 -0.82
C GLU A 99 -12.25 26.69 0.12
N VAL A 100 -12.26 25.42 -0.36
CA VAL A 100 -12.60 24.25 0.46
C VAL A 100 -11.41 23.87 1.31
N LYS A 101 -11.49 24.10 2.61
CA LYS A 101 -10.43 23.72 3.56
C LYS A 101 -10.30 22.21 3.69
N THR A 102 -9.08 21.74 3.93
CA THR A 102 -8.84 20.33 4.22
C THR A 102 -9.46 19.97 5.57
N ASP A 103 -10.26 18.93 5.57
CA ASP A 103 -10.88 18.31 6.72
C ASP A 103 -10.28 16.92 6.97
N VAL A 104 -10.42 16.38 8.19
CA VAL A 104 -9.91 15.06 8.56
C VAL A 104 -10.60 13.90 7.83
N ASN A 105 -11.78 14.15 7.26
CA ASN A 105 -12.54 13.17 6.49
C ASN A 105 -12.18 13.18 4.98
N HIS A 106 -11.33 14.10 4.53
CA HIS A 106 -10.91 14.11 3.13
C HIS A 106 -10.06 12.88 2.80
N ILE A 107 -10.31 12.33 1.61
CA ILE A 107 -9.61 11.14 1.12
C ILE A 107 -8.37 11.56 0.34
N PHE A 108 -7.22 11.02 0.71
CA PHE A 108 -5.93 11.28 0.07
C PHE A 108 -5.47 10.08 -0.76
N ARG A 109 -4.88 10.35 -1.92
CA ARG A 109 -4.13 9.34 -2.66
C ARG A 109 -2.80 9.09 -1.96
N ILE A 110 -2.70 7.97 -1.28
CA ILE A 110 -1.50 7.63 -0.48
C ILE A 110 -0.40 6.94 -1.28
N ALA A 111 -0.59 6.76 -2.59
CA ALA A 111 0.40 6.17 -3.51
C ALA A 111 1.07 4.92 -2.90
N SER A 112 2.41 4.89 -2.84
CA SER A 112 3.16 3.70 -2.38
C SER A 112 3.02 3.38 -0.89
N VAL A 113 2.42 4.24 -0.07
CA VAL A 113 2.04 3.90 1.30
C VAL A 113 1.03 2.75 1.30
N SER A 114 0.20 2.61 0.25
CA SER A 114 -0.72 1.47 0.04
C SER A 114 -0.01 0.11 0.14
N LYS A 115 1.29 0.05 -0.18
CA LYS A 115 2.06 -1.20 -0.09
C LYS A 115 2.19 -1.72 1.34
N LEU A 116 2.21 -0.83 2.33
CA LEU A 116 2.19 -1.24 3.74
C LEU A 116 0.91 -1.98 4.08
N ILE A 117 -0.23 -1.49 3.56
CA ILE A 117 -1.53 -2.13 3.79
C ILE A 117 -1.59 -3.49 3.10
N THR A 118 -1.12 -3.57 1.83
CA THR A 118 -1.02 -4.84 1.11
C THR A 118 -0.12 -5.83 1.85
N ALA A 119 1.07 -5.39 2.31
CA ALA A 119 1.97 -6.24 3.07
C ALA A 119 1.34 -6.71 4.39
N ALA A 120 0.65 -5.84 5.12
CA ALA A 120 -0.07 -6.21 6.34
C ALA A 120 -1.18 -7.24 6.05
N GLY A 121 -1.92 -7.07 4.93
CA GLY A 121 -2.92 -8.04 4.48
C GLY A 121 -2.31 -9.42 4.20
N ILE A 122 -1.18 -9.49 3.49
CA ILE A 122 -0.44 -10.73 3.26
C ILE A 122 0.01 -11.35 4.59
N MET A 123 0.62 -10.56 5.48
CA MET A 123 1.09 -11.08 6.78
C MET A 123 -0.07 -11.57 7.65
N LYS A 124 -1.25 -10.96 7.54
CA LYS A 124 -2.45 -11.45 8.24
C LYS A 124 -2.91 -12.83 7.72
N LEU A 125 -2.83 -13.07 6.41
CA LEU A 125 -3.12 -14.39 5.84
C LEU A 125 -2.07 -15.43 6.28
N VAL A 126 -0.80 -15.03 6.38
CA VAL A 126 0.28 -15.89 6.89
C VAL A 126 0.05 -16.23 8.37
N GLU A 127 -0.27 -15.24 9.20
CA GLU A 127 -0.57 -15.43 10.63
C GLU A 127 -1.75 -16.38 10.84
N ASN A 128 -2.76 -16.31 9.98
CA ASN A 128 -3.92 -17.20 10.01
C ASN A 128 -3.63 -18.62 9.46
N GLY A 129 -2.41 -18.89 8.95
CA GLY A 129 -2.02 -20.18 8.37
C GLY A 129 -2.66 -20.50 7.02
N THR A 130 -3.27 -19.49 6.34
CA THR A 130 -3.92 -19.68 5.03
C THR A 130 -2.99 -19.38 3.85
N LEU A 131 -1.81 -18.83 4.12
CA LEU A 131 -0.79 -18.48 3.14
C LEU A 131 0.60 -18.71 3.75
N SER A 132 1.56 -19.15 2.92
CA SER A 132 2.99 -19.17 3.26
C SER A 132 3.75 -18.14 2.44
N LEU A 133 4.80 -17.57 3.00
CA LEU A 133 5.72 -16.69 2.26
C LEU A 133 6.46 -17.43 1.14
N ASP A 134 6.63 -18.74 1.28
CA ASP A 134 7.26 -19.63 0.30
C ASP A 134 6.31 -20.12 -0.79
N ASP A 135 5.00 -19.87 -0.66
CA ASP A 135 4.01 -20.27 -1.66
C ASP A 135 4.34 -19.64 -3.00
N LYS A 136 4.32 -20.46 -4.05
CA LYS A 136 4.49 -20.01 -5.43
C LYS A 136 3.28 -19.22 -5.87
N VAL A 137 3.53 -18.15 -6.62
CA VAL A 137 2.46 -17.27 -7.10
C VAL A 137 1.88 -17.76 -8.42
N PHE A 138 2.72 -18.23 -9.36
CA PHE A 138 2.33 -18.66 -10.71
C PHE A 138 2.66 -20.13 -10.98
N GLY A 139 2.09 -20.66 -12.06
CA GLY A 139 2.26 -22.06 -12.47
C GLY A 139 1.15 -22.95 -11.93
N GLU A 140 1.23 -24.26 -12.24
CA GLU A 140 0.20 -25.24 -11.88
C GLU A 140 -0.02 -25.34 -10.36
N GLU A 141 1.07 -25.25 -9.59
CA GLU A 141 1.05 -25.26 -8.11
C GLU A 141 0.96 -23.85 -7.51
N GLY A 142 0.82 -22.80 -8.32
CA GLY A 142 0.79 -21.42 -7.88
C GLY A 142 -0.60 -21.01 -7.39
N ILE A 143 -0.64 -19.98 -6.56
CA ILE A 143 -1.89 -19.39 -6.04
C ILE A 143 -2.74 -18.85 -7.20
N LEU A 144 -2.11 -18.15 -8.14
CA LEU A 144 -2.73 -17.60 -9.35
C LEU A 144 -2.55 -18.58 -10.52
N ASN A 145 -3.19 -19.74 -10.42
CA ASN A 145 -3.09 -20.83 -11.38
C ASN A 145 -4.18 -20.85 -12.45
N ASP A 146 -5.01 -19.82 -12.52
CA ASP A 146 -6.03 -19.72 -13.58
C ASP A 146 -5.37 -19.47 -14.94
N THR A 147 -5.34 -20.51 -15.76
CA THR A 147 -4.69 -20.47 -17.08
C THR A 147 -5.40 -19.56 -18.07
N THR A 148 -6.67 -19.21 -17.85
CA THR A 148 -7.40 -18.27 -18.71
C THR A 148 -6.95 -16.83 -18.47
N LEU A 149 -6.59 -16.52 -17.22
CA LEU A 149 -6.13 -15.20 -16.80
C LEU A 149 -4.61 -15.04 -16.86
N TYR A 150 -3.85 -16.10 -16.50
CA TYR A 150 -2.41 -15.98 -16.21
C TYR A 150 -1.51 -16.89 -17.09
N ALA A 151 -2.01 -17.50 -18.14
CA ALA A 151 -1.20 -18.28 -19.09
C ALA A 151 -1.18 -17.64 -20.50
N PRO A 152 -0.18 -17.97 -21.35
CA PRO A 152 1.02 -18.73 -21.00
C PRO A 152 2.11 -17.82 -20.39
N VAL A 153 2.84 -18.37 -19.43
CA VAL A 153 4.03 -17.73 -18.86
C VAL A 153 5.19 -17.89 -19.83
N LYS A 154 5.73 -16.81 -20.39
CA LYS A 154 6.81 -16.84 -21.37
C LYS A 154 8.16 -17.25 -20.77
N ASP A 155 8.44 -16.80 -19.57
CA ASP A 155 9.68 -17.08 -18.85
C ASP A 155 9.39 -18.04 -17.70
N LYS A 156 9.82 -19.29 -17.83
CA LYS A 156 9.55 -20.36 -16.86
C LYS A 156 10.04 -20.05 -15.44
N ARG A 157 11.00 -19.10 -15.27
CA ARG A 157 11.44 -18.63 -13.95
C ARG A 157 10.33 -17.95 -13.16
N MET A 158 9.28 -17.44 -13.82
CA MET A 158 8.12 -16.86 -13.16
C MET A 158 7.38 -17.87 -12.27
N ASN A 159 7.42 -19.17 -12.60
CA ASN A 159 6.83 -20.24 -11.80
C ASN A 159 7.56 -20.46 -10.45
N HIS A 160 8.73 -19.83 -10.28
CA HIS A 160 9.49 -19.87 -9.03
C HIS A 160 9.33 -18.61 -8.18
N ILE A 161 8.51 -17.64 -8.63
CA ILE A 161 8.23 -16.44 -7.85
C ILE A 161 7.39 -16.83 -6.64
N THR A 162 7.89 -16.52 -5.44
CA THR A 162 7.18 -16.70 -4.18
C THR A 162 6.51 -15.41 -3.72
N VAL A 163 5.60 -15.50 -2.76
CA VAL A 163 4.99 -14.36 -2.08
C VAL A 163 6.08 -13.47 -1.46
N GLU A 164 7.09 -14.07 -0.80
CA GLU A 164 8.23 -13.32 -0.25
C GLU A 164 9.00 -12.54 -1.32
N ASN A 165 9.25 -13.15 -2.48
CA ASN A 165 9.93 -12.46 -3.57
C ASN A 165 9.20 -11.18 -4.00
N LEU A 166 7.87 -11.21 -4.04
CA LEU A 166 7.06 -10.04 -4.40
C LEU A 166 7.11 -8.96 -3.31
N LEU A 167 6.96 -9.34 -2.03
CA LEU A 167 7.06 -8.42 -0.90
C LEU A 167 8.41 -7.70 -0.87
N ARG A 168 9.51 -8.40 -1.18
CA ARG A 168 10.88 -7.87 -1.19
C ARG A 168 11.30 -7.21 -2.50
N HIS A 169 10.38 -7.06 -3.47
CA HIS A 169 10.70 -6.57 -4.81
C HIS A 169 11.73 -7.42 -5.55
N GLN A 170 11.74 -8.73 -5.31
CA GLN A 170 12.68 -9.70 -5.86
C GLN A 170 12.03 -10.64 -6.89
N GLY A 171 10.86 -10.29 -7.43
CA GLY A 171 10.15 -11.10 -8.40
C GLY A 171 10.77 -11.19 -9.80
N GLY A 172 11.86 -10.45 -10.05
CA GLY A 172 12.53 -10.45 -11.35
C GLY A 172 12.03 -9.40 -12.34
N PHE A 173 11.03 -8.61 -11.96
CA PHE A 173 10.50 -7.51 -12.76
C PHE A 173 11.48 -6.32 -12.78
N THR A 174 11.58 -5.64 -13.94
CA THR A 174 12.44 -4.46 -14.07
C THR A 174 11.68 -3.32 -14.73
N ASN A 175 12.08 -2.09 -14.43
CA ASN A 175 11.47 -0.87 -14.95
C ASN A 175 12.26 -0.27 -16.14
N ARG A 176 13.10 -1.07 -16.83
CA ARG A 176 13.93 -0.59 -17.97
C ARG A 176 13.10 -0.02 -19.11
N ALA A 177 11.90 -0.55 -19.33
CA ALA A 177 10.95 -0.08 -20.35
C ALA A 177 9.76 0.71 -19.75
N GLY A 178 9.93 1.26 -18.57
CA GLY A 178 8.85 1.86 -17.76
C GLY A 178 8.19 0.86 -16.82
N ASP A 179 7.52 1.37 -15.78
CA ASP A 179 6.73 0.52 -14.89
C ASP A 179 5.38 0.22 -15.55
N PRO A 180 5.01 -1.07 -15.74
CA PRO A 180 3.75 -1.45 -16.41
C PRO A 180 2.50 -0.83 -15.76
N MET A 181 2.51 -0.59 -14.44
CA MET A 181 1.38 0.02 -13.74
C MET A 181 1.14 1.49 -14.12
N PHE A 182 2.10 2.15 -14.77
CA PHE A 182 1.96 3.52 -15.27
C PHE A 182 1.76 3.61 -16.79
N CYS A 183 1.64 2.46 -17.47
CA CYS A 183 1.46 2.38 -18.91
C CYS A 183 0.16 1.64 -19.32
N PRO A 184 -1.00 1.86 -18.63
CA PRO A 184 -2.20 1.05 -18.88
C PRO A 184 -2.80 1.29 -20.27
N ILE A 185 -2.59 2.47 -20.88
CA ILE A 185 -3.07 2.78 -22.23
C ILE A 185 -2.24 2.03 -23.28
N ASP A 186 -0.90 2.12 -23.19
CA ASP A 186 0.01 1.45 -24.12
C ASP A 186 -0.11 -0.10 -24.03
N ILE A 187 -0.40 -0.60 -22.82
CA ILE A 187 -0.62 -2.03 -22.61
C ILE A 187 -1.94 -2.47 -23.21
N ALA A 188 -3.01 -1.67 -23.06
CA ALA A 188 -4.30 -1.96 -23.67
C ALA A 188 -4.18 -2.07 -25.19
N GLU A 189 -3.47 -1.14 -25.83
CA GLU A 189 -3.18 -1.18 -27.27
C GLU A 189 -2.42 -2.47 -27.66
N LYS A 190 -1.31 -2.79 -26.96
CA LYS A 190 -0.50 -3.98 -27.23
C LYS A 190 -1.23 -5.31 -26.99
N MET A 191 -2.18 -5.30 -26.07
CA MET A 191 -2.99 -6.48 -25.74
C MET A 191 -4.31 -6.55 -26.51
N ASN A 192 -4.59 -5.53 -27.34
CA ASN A 192 -5.82 -5.40 -28.12
C ASN A 192 -7.10 -5.50 -27.25
N VAL A 193 -7.11 -4.73 -26.17
CA VAL A 193 -8.25 -4.63 -25.24
C VAL A 193 -8.67 -3.17 -25.07
N PRO A 194 -9.89 -2.88 -24.58
CA PRO A 194 -10.31 -1.51 -24.24
C PRO A 194 -9.35 -0.83 -23.25
N ALA A 195 -9.04 0.43 -23.50
CA ALA A 195 -8.23 1.25 -22.62
C ALA A 195 -9.08 1.91 -21.50
N PRO A 196 -8.50 2.07 -20.29
CA PRO A 196 -7.18 1.60 -19.85
C PRO A 196 -7.18 0.09 -19.52
N ALA A 197 -6.03 -0.58 -19.69
CA ALA A 197 -5.87 -1.97 -19.28
C ALA A 197 -6.11 -2.13 -17.77
N ASP A 198 -6.88 -3.12 -17.38
CA ASP A 198 -7.09 -3.49 -15.99
C ASP A 198 -5.87 -4.25 -15.42
N LEU A 199 -5.87 -4.51 -14.11
CA LEU A 199 -4.75 -5.18 -13.45
C LEU A 199 -4.50 -6.59 -13.98
N ASN A 200 -5.54 -7.37 -14.33
CA ASN A 200 -5.39 -8.70 -14.86
C ASN A 200 -4.70 -8.66 -16.24
N THR A 201 -5.08 -7.72 -17.08
CA THR A 201 -4.46 -7.47 -18.38
C THR A 201 -3.00 -7.05 -18.23
N ILE A 202 -2.69 -6.17 -17.26
CA ILE A 202 -1.30 -5.77 -16.96
C ILE A 202 -0.48 -6.97 -16.49
N ILE A 203 -1.00 -7.81 -15.61
CA ILE A 203 -0.33 -9.04 -15.16
C ILE A 203 -0.10 -9.97 -16.37
N LYS A 204 -1.10 -10.21 -17.21
CA LYS A 204 -0.99 -11.01 -18.40
C LYS A 204 0.10 -10.48 -19.35
N PHE A 205 0.14 -9.18 -19.56
CA PHE A 205 1.19 -8.54 -20.34
C PHE A 205 2.57 -8.80 -19.74
N VAL A 206 2.75 -8.68 -18.42
CA VAL A 206 4.03 -8.93 -17.75
C VAL A 206 4.44 -10.41 -17.88
N LEU A 207 3.49 -11.36 -17.75
CA LEU A 207 3.74 -12.79 -17.92
C LEU A 207 4.16 -13.15 -19.34
N SER A 208 3.78 -12.37 -20.35
CA SER A 208 4.22 -12.51 -21.75
C SER A 208 5.65 -12.01 -22.00
N ARG A 209 6.34 -11.48 -20.99
CA ARG A 209 7.68 -10.89 -21.11
C ARG A 209 8.74 -11.80 -20.46
N ARG A 210 10.02 -11.43 -20.60
CA ARG A 210 11.12 -12.09 -19.88
C ARG A 210 11.44 -11.32 -18.60
N LEU A 211 11.80 -12.02 -17.55
CA LEU A 211 12.33 -11.45 -16.33
C LEU A 211 13.72 -10.82 -16.57
N GLY A 212 13.99 -9.72 -15.89
CA GLY A 212 15.30 -9.06 -15.95
C GLY A 212 16.38 -9.78 -15.13
N PHE A 213 15.96 -10.53 -14.10
CA PHE A 213 16.84 -11.35 -13.26
C PHE A 213 16.05 -12.55 -12.69
N THR A 214 16.77 -13.53 -12.14
CA THR A 214 16.12 -14.69 -11.50
C THR A 214 15.47 -14.27 -10.19
N PRO A 215 14.22 -14.68 -9.90
CA PRO A 215 13.56 -14.38 -8.65
C PRO A 215 14.45 -14.69 -7.43
N GLY A 216 14.45 -13.80 -6.44
CA GLY A 216 15.27 -13.93 -5.24
C GLY A 216 16.74 -13.49 -5.36
N THR A 217 17.27 -13.25 -6.57
CA THR A 217 18.71 -12.99 -6.76
C THR A 217 19.08 -11.50 -6.79
N SER A 218 18.10 -10.61 -6.98
CA SER A 218 18.32 -9.16 -7.04
C SER A 218 17.04 -8.44 -6.64
N THR A 219 17.11 -7.14 -6.39
CA THR A 219 15.99 -6.30 -6.01
C THR A 219 15.77 -5.21 -7.04
N CYS A 220 14.52 -5.06 -7.50
CA CYS A 220 14.07 -3.95 -8.32
C CYS A 220 12.67 -3.55 -7.89
N TYR A 221 12.50 -2.31 -7.41
CA TYR A 221 11.20 -1.81 -6.98
C TYR A 221 10.14 -2.03 -8.06
N SER A 222 9.02 -2.66 -7.70
CA SER A 222 8.00 -3.08 -8.65
C SER A 222 6.59 -2.79 -8.13
N ASN A 223 5.86 -1.90 -8.81
CA ASN A 223 4.45 -1.69 -8.51
C ASN A 223 3.60 -2.88 -8.96
N VAL A 224 3.95 -3.50 -10.11
CA VAL A 224 3.24 -4.68 -10.58
C VAL A 224 3.37 -5.87 -9.62
N GLY A 225 4.51 -6.02 -8.93
CA GLY A 225 4.67 -7.05 -7.89
C GLY A 225 3.63 -6.90 -6.77
N TYR A 226 3.35 -5.68 -6.35
CA TYR A 226 2.32 -5.41 -5.35
C TYR A 226 0.89 -5.48 -5.90
N GLY A 227 0.69 -5.18 -7.18
CA GLY A 227 -0.55 -5.49 -7.88
C GLY A 227 -0.83 -7.00 -7.91
N ILE A 228 0.20 -7.83 -8.12
CA ILE A 228 0.08 -9.29 -8.05
C ILE A 228 -0.27 -9.73 -6.63
N LEU A 229 0.37 -9.17 -5.58
CA LEU A 229 0.03 -9.47 -4.18
C LEU A 229 -1.42 -9.12 -3.84
N SER A 230 -1.99 -8.07 -4.40
CA SER A 230 -3.42 -7.78 -4.20
C SER A 230 -4.30 -8.88 -4.78
N LYS A 231 -3.93 -9.46 -5.93
CA LYS A 231 -4.64 -10.62 -6.50
C LYS A 231 -4.44 -11.91 -5.69
N VAL A 232 -3.31 -12.07 -5.04
CA VAL A 232 -3.10 -13.16 -4.07
C VAL A 232 -4.05 -13.01 -2.88
N ILE A 233 -4.17 -11.81 -2.31
CA ILE A 233 -5.12 -11.53 -1.21
C ILE A 233 -6.54 -11.83 -1.65
N GLU A 234 -6.95 -11.31 -2.79
CA GLU A 234 -8.28 -11.52 -3.38
C GLU A 234 -8.58 -13.03 -3.56
N LYS A 235 -7.64 -13.79 -4.12
CA LYS A 235 -7.78 -15.23 -4.36
C LYS A 235 -7.92 -16.03 -3.07
N ILE A 236 -7.10 -15.75 -2.06
CA ILE A 236 -7.09 -16.51 -0.80
C ILE A 236 -8.25 -16.10 0.12
N SER A 237 -8.57 -14.81 0.18
CA SER A 237 -9.64 -14.31 1.06
C SER A 237 -11.05 -14.51 0.47
N GLY A 238 -11.17 -14.66 -0.85
CA GLY A 238 -12.45 -14.67 -1.57
C GLY A 238 -13.17 -13.31 -1.56
N LYS A 239 -12.47 -12.23 -1.19
CA LYS A 239 -13.02 -10.86 -1.11
C LYS A 239 -12.32 -9.97 -2.12
N ASN A 240 -13.08 -9.07 -2.76
CA ASN A 240 -12.58 -8.00 -3.62
C ASN A 240 -12.25 -6.76 -2.80
#